data_9b6f6eac20c7ecd17e39f708d80608ee
#
_entry.id   9b6f6eac20c7ecd17e39f708d80608ee
#
_cell.length_a   1.000
_cell.length_b   1.000
_cell.length_c   1.000
_cell.angle_alpha   90.00
_cell.angle_beta   90.00
_cell.angle_gamma   90.00
#
_symmetry.space_group_name_H-M   'P 1'
#
loop_
_entity.id
_entity.type
_entity.pdbx_description
1 polymer ?
#
loop_
_entity_poly.entity_id
_entity_poly.type
_entity_poly.pdbx_seq_one_letter_code
_entity_poly.pdbx_strand_id
1 'polypeptide(L)'
;MPRTKTISPPKPEGRRVWIVPDAYLPPLTEEDEAKRASGKGYWSHESLCVVNTGSKPASVSLNFYFEDRPAVKNIRVTVGGERTRHIRFDKPEQLGGFRVPAGVPYALRVESDVPVVVQHSRLDTTQPNCAFLSVVAHPAK
;
A
#
# COMPACT_ATOMS: atom_id res chain seq x y z
N MET A 1 -42.98 19.05 12.51
CA MET A 1 -42.10 17.93 12.11
C MET A 1 -40.74 18.49 11.82
N PRO A 2 -39.68 18.06 12.49
CA PRO A 2 -38.36 18.49 12.12
C PRO A 2 -38.03 17.90 10.76
N ARG A 3 -37.60 18.76 9.81
CA ARG A 3 -37.08 18.33 8.50
C ARG A 3 -35.82 17.50 8.75
N THR A 4 -35.88 16.22 8.43
CA THR A 4 -34.69 15.37 8.38
C THR A 4 -33.75 15.99 7.34
N LYS A 5 -32.62 16.55 7.78
CA LYS A 5 -31.55 16.96 6.87
C LYS A 5 -31.06 15.72 6.14
N THR A 6 -31.34 15.63 4.87
CA THR A 6 -30.76 14.58 4.01
C THR A 6 -29.27 14.89 3.96
N ILE A 7 -28.46 14.10 4.69
CA ILE A 7 -27.00 14.21 4.63
C ILE A 7 -26.57 13.61 3.28
N SER A 8 -25.97 14.45 2.44
CA SER A 8 -25.39 13.96 1.18
C SER A 8 -24.32 12.93 1.47
N PRO A 9 -24.18 11.87 0.64
CA PRO A 9 -23.10 10.92 0.83
C PRO A 9 -21.74 11.60 0.76
N PRO A 10 -20.76 11.15 1.54
CA PRO A 10 -19.44 11.76 1.58
C PRO A 10 -18.79 11.74 0.19
N LYS A 11 -18.19 12.87 -0.18
CA LYS A 11 -17.40 12.98 -1.41
C LYS A 11 -16.01 12.42 -1.17
N PRO A 12 -15.43 11.72 -2.15
CA PRO A 12 -14.07 11.22 -2.03
C PRO A 12 -13.06 12.38 -2.04
N GLU A 13 -12.06 12.28 -1.19
CA GLU A 13 -10.93 13.20 -1.12
C GLU A 13 -9.66 12.56 -1.67
N GLY A 14 -8.71 13.38 -2.11
CA GLY A 14 -7.42 12.92 -2.63
C GLY A 14 -7.29 13.04 -4.14
N ARG A 15 -6.57 12.09 -4.72
CA ARG A 15 -6.26 12.03 -6.16
C ARG A 15 -6.48 10.61 -6.67
N ARG A 16 -6.51 10.48 -8.00
CA ARG A 16 -6.68 9.17 -8.67
C ARG A 16 -5.36 8.50 -8.99
N VAL A 17 -4.28 9.24 -9.10
CA VAL A 17 -2.96 8.70 -9.42
C VAL A 17 -1.95 9.18 -8.39
N TRP A 18 -1.19 8.23 -7.86
CA TRP A 18 -0.15 8.45 -6.87
C TRP A 18 1.12 7.73 -7.28
N ILE A 19 2.28 8.32 -6.97
CA ILE A 19 3.59 7.75 -7.27
C ILE A 19 4.40 7.63 -5.98
N VAL A 20 5.02 6.47 -5.80
CA VAL A 20 6.02 6.21 -4.76
C VAL A 20 7.35 5.93 -5.48
N PRO A 21 8.25 6.93 -5.57
CA PRO A 21 9.51 6.76 -6.33
C PRO A 21 10.52 5.84 -5.64
N ASP A 22 10.53 5.81 -4.31
CA ASP A 22 11.47 5.04 -3.52
C ASP A 22 10.74 3.97 -2.73
N ALA A 23 10.85 2.74 -3.19
CA ALA A 23 10.36 1.57 -2.50
C ALA A 23 11.40 0.45 -2.53
N TYR A 24 11.44 -0.33 -1.48
CA TYR A 24 12.42 -1.39 -1.29
C TYR A 24 11.92 -2.34 -0.21
N LEU A 25 11.69 -3.59 -0.57
CA LEU A 25 11.34 -4.62 0.40
C LEU A 25 12.63 -5.23 0.98
N PRO A 26 12.98 -4.95 2.23
CA PRO A 26 14.19 -5.52 2.81
C PRO A 26 14.13 -7.05 2.83
N PRO A 27 15.22 -7.76 2.51
CA PRO A 27 15.27 -9.21 2.65
C PRO A 27 15.13 -9.60 4.13
N LEU A 28 14.48 -10.72 4.38
CA LEU A 28 14.35 -11.25 5.74
C LEU A 28 15.66 -11.88 6.19
N THR A 29 16.08 -11.59 7.43
CA THR A 29 17.15 -12.30 8.13
C THR A 29 16.63 -13.64 8.65
N GLU A 30 17.52 -14.53 9.11
CA GLU A 30 17.10 -15.78 9.76
C GLU A 30 16.22 -15.53 10.99
N GLU A 31 16.52 -14.47 11.76
CA GLU A 31 15.71 -14.04 12.89
C GLU A 31 14.33 -13.55 12.44
N ASP A 32 14.27 -12.78 11.36
CA ASP A 32 13.00 -12.32 10.78
C ASP A 32 12.13 -13.49 10.30
N GLU A 33 12.73 -14.49 9.66
CA GLU A 33 12.02 -15.70 9.22
C GLU A 33 11.43 -16.47 10.40
N ALA A 34 12.20 -16.59 11.50
CA ALA A 34 11.71 -17.23 12.71
C ALA A 34 10.55 -16.46 13.34
N LYS A 35 10.63 -15.14 13.39
CA LYS A 35 9.53 -14.28 13.87
C LYS A 35 8.29 -14.42 13.00
N ARG A 36 8.45 -14.41 11.68
CA ARG A 36 7.36 -14.58 10.72
C ARG A 36 6.69 -15.94 10.89
N ALA A 37 7.47 -17.00 11.02
CA ALA A 37 6.96 -18.35 11.20
C ALA A 37 6.19 -18.53 12.52
N SER A 38 6.67 -17.90 13.61
CA SER A 38 6.02 -17.96 14.94
C SER A 38 4.85 -17.00 15.08
N GLY A 39 4.75 -15.99 14.20
CA GLY A 39 3.79 -14.89 14.33
C GLY A 39 4.08 -13.92 15.48
N LYS A 40 5.29 -13.96 16.05
CA LYS A 40 5.70 -13.14 17.20
C LYS A 40 6.85 -12.21 16.83
N GLY A 41 6.76 -10.95 17.29
CA GLY A 41 7.77 -9.93 17.06
C GLY A 41 7.56 -9.18 15.74
N TYR A 42 8.60 -8.47 15.31
CA TYR A 42 8.58 -7.63 14.11
C TYR A 42 9.56 -8.18 13.08
N TRP A 43 9.17 -8.13 11.82
CA TRP A 43 10.02 -8.46 10.68
C TRP A 43 9.86 -7.41 9.58
N SER A 44 10.89 -7.26 8.76
CA SER A 44 10.91 -6.29 7.67
C SER A 44 9.73 -6.47 6.72
N HIS A 45 9.07 -5.38 6.41
CA HIS A 45 8.00 -5.36 5.42
C HIS A 45 7.72 -3.94 4.94
N GLU A 46 6.98 -3.85 3.85
CA GLU A 46 6.38 -2.62 3.36
C GLU A 46 4.85 -2.73 3.39
N SER A 47 4.20 -1.60 3.53
CA SER A 47 2.74 -1.48 3.43
C SER A 47 2.36 -0.28 2.58
N LEU A 48 1.39 -0.46 1.72
CA LEU A 48 0.69 0.65 1.07
C LEU A 48 -0.63 0.87 1.81
N CYS A 49 -0.78 2.06 2.36
CA CYS A 49 -2.00 2.44 3.09
C CYS A 49 -2.85 3.30 2.16
N VAL A 50 -4.07 2.89 1.92
CA VAL A 50 -5.01 3.60 1.04
C VAL A 50 -6.27 3.88 1.83
N VAL A 51 -6.66 5.16 1.89
CA VAL A 51 -7.95 5.56 2.47
C VAL A 51 -8.88 6.06 1.38
N ASN A 52 -10.09 5.56 1.41
CA ASN A 52 -11.21 5.99 0.58
C ASN A 52 -12.24 6.68 1.48
N THR A 53 -12.31 8.01 1.38
CA THR A 53 -13.25 8.82 2.18
C THR A 53 -14.62 8.95 1.53
N GLY A 54 -14.77 8.49 0.26
CA GLY A 54 -16.04 8.49 -0.43
C GLY A 54 -16.91 7.28 -0.09
N SER A 55 -18.16 7.33 -0.51
CA SER A 55 -19.15 6.27 -0.23
C SER A 55 -19.02 5.06 -1.16
N LYS A 56 -18.45 5.23 -2.36
CA LYS A 56 -18.31 4.16 -3.35
C LYS A 56 -17.00 3.40 -3.13
N PRO A 57 -16.96 2.08 -3.34
CA PRO A 57 -15.71 1.33 -3.33
C PRO A 57 -14.74 1.87 -4.37
N ALA A 58 -13.45 1.86 -4.03
CA ALA A 58 -12.35 2.21 -4.93
C ALA A 58 -11.75 0.94 -5.52
N SER A 59 -11.64 0.88 -6.85
CA SER A 59 -10.86 -0.12 -7.56
C SER A 59 -9.48 0.45 -7.82
N VAL A 60 -8.47 -0.12 -7.17
CA VAL A 60 -7.10 0.38 -7.19
C VAL A 60 -6.23 -0.58 -7.99
N SER A 61 -5.45 -0.03 -8.92
CA SER A 61 -4.47 -0.77 -9.72
C SER A 61 -3.06 -0.37 -9.31
N LEU A 62 -2.22 -1.36 -9.03
CA LEU A 62 -0.83 -1.19 -8.65
C LEU A 62 0.07 -1.59 -9.82
N ASN A 63 1.00 -0.71 -10.18
CA ASN A 63 2.05 -0.98 -11.16
C ASN A 63 3.41 -0.84 -10.48
N PHE A 64 4.23 -1.86 -10.60
CA PHE A 64 5.58 -1.94 -10.03
C PHE A 64 6.60 -1.72 -11.14
N TYR A 65 7.49 -0.74 -10.97
CA TYR A 65 8.56 -0.41 -11.92
C TYR A 65 9.92 -0.76 -11.32
N PHE A 66 10.75 -1.47 -12.07
CA PHE A 66 12.06 -1.95 -11.64
C PHE A 66 13.18 -1.34 -12.50
N GLU A 67 14.39 -1.34 -11.98
CA GLU A 67 15.56 -0.89 -12.75
C GLU A 67 16.01 -1.93 -13.78
N ASP A 68 15.91 -3.22 -13.45
CA ASP A 68 16.59 -4.33 -14.11
C ASP A 68 15.66 -5.32 -14.81
N ARG A 69 14.36 -5.10 -14.78
CA ARG A 69 13.35 -6.00 -15.33
C ARG A 69 12.09 -5.26 -15.76
N PRO A 70 11.26 -5.88 -16.61
CA PRO A 70 9.99 -5.29 -17.01
C PRO A 70 9.06 -4.98 -15.84
N ALA A 71 8.25 -3.93 -16.00
CA ALA A 71 7.23 -3.58 -15.03
C ALA A 71 6.19 -4.68 -14.86
N VAL A 72 5.71 -4.86 -13.64
CA VAL A 72 4.55 -5.68 -13.31
C VAL A 72 3.37 -4.74 -13.11
N LYS A 73 2.33 -4.91 -13.91
CA LYS A 73 1.21 -3.97 -13.99
C LYS A 73 -0.13 -4.61 -13.65
N ASN A 74 -1.09 -3.76 -13.32
CA ASN A 74 -2.50 -4.13 -13.15
C ASN A 74 -2.76 -5.13 -12.02
N ILE A 75 -1.99 -5.05 -10.95
CA ILE A 75 -2.33 -5.76 -9.72
C ILE A 75 -3.47 -5.02 -9.03
N ARG A 76 -4.61 -5.68 -8.91
CA ARG A 76 -5.84 -5.05 -8.47
C ARG A 76 -6.13 -5.32 -7.01
N VAL A 77 -6.52 -4.25 -6.30
CA VAL A 77 -7.03 -4.31 -4.94
C VAL A 77 -8.27 -3.42 -4.83
N THR A 78 -9.16 -3.76 -3.91
CA THR A 78 -10.38 -2.97 -3.66
C THR A 78 -10.33 -2.35 -2.27
N VAL A 79 -10.72 -1.09 -2.16
CA VAL A 79 -10.89 -0.39 -0.89
C VAL A 79 -12.34 0.04 -0.77
N GLY A 80 -13.05 -0.49 0.21
CA GLY A 80 -14.47 -0.17 0.43
C GLY A 80 -14.71 1.33 0.66
N GLY A 81 -15.93 1.77 0.47
CA GLY A 81 -16.34 3.13 0.79
C GLY A 81 -16.18 3.43 2.28
N GLU A 82 -15.68 4.62 2.60
CA GLU A 82 -15.41 5.05 3.98
C GLU A 82 -14.55 4.02 4.76
N ARG A 83 -13.51 3.50 4.09
CA ARG A 83 -12.59 2.49 4.64
C ARG A 83 -11.15 2.84 4.34
N THR A 84 -10.26 2.36 5.19
CA THR A 84 -8.82 2.26 4.92
C THR A 84 -8.45 0.82 4.64
N ARG A 85 -7.40 0.62 3.85
CA ARG A 85 -6.78 -0.68 3.63
C ARG A 85 -5.28 -0.56 3.70
N HIS A 86 -4.65 -1.39 4.52
CA HIS A 86 -3.21 -1.54 4.62
C HIS A 86 -2.81 -2.80 3.85
N ILE A 87 -2.17 -2.60 2.70
CA ILE A 87 -1.78 -3.68 1.79
C ILE A 87 -0.34 -4.04 2.11
N ARG A 88 -0.13 -5.26 2.58
CA ARG A 88 1.19 -5.79 2.93
C ARG A 88 1.89 -6.33 1.69
N PHE A 89 3.08 -5.80 1.39
CA PHE A 89 3.84 -6.23 0.20
C PHE A 89 4.66 -7.51 0.43
N ASP A 90 4.77 -7.95 1.67
CA ASP A 90 5.32 -9.26 2.02
C ASP A 90 4.27 -10.39 2.03
N LYS A 91 3.03 -10.08 1.67
CA LYS A 91 1.91 -11.02 1.63
C LYS A 91 1.35 -11.15 0.20
N PRO A 92 1.85 -12.10 -0.58
CA PRO A 92 1.41 -12.27 -1.98
C PRO A 92 -0.10 -12.46 -2.14
N GLU A 93 -0.77 -13.05 -1.16
CA GLU A 93 -2.22 -13.23 -1.16
C GLU A 93 -3.00 -11.92 -1.20
N GLN A 94 -2.39 -10.81 -0.78
CA GLN A 94 -2.98 -9.47 -0.88
C GLN A 94 -2.71 -8.79 -2.24
N LEU A 95 -1.86 -9.39 -3.05
CA LEU A 95 -1.38 -8.85 -4.33
C LEU A 95 -1.73 -9.77 -5.52
N GLY A 96 -2.82 -10.53 -5.39
CA GLY A 96 -3.22 -11.47 -6.45
C GLY A 96 -2.21 -12.58 -6.74
N GLY A 97 -1.38 -12.92 -5.77
CA GLY A 97 -0.31 -13.93 -5.90
C GLY A 97 1.04 -13.35 -6.32
N PHE A 98 1.11 -12.06 -6.65
CA PHE A 98 2.38 -11.43 -7.01
C PHE A 98 3.32 -11.34 -5.80
N ARG A 99 4.55 -11.79 -5.97
CA ARG A 99 5.63 -11.67 -4.97
C ARG A 99 6.53 -10.50 -5.31
N VAL A 100 6.51 -9.47 -4.47
CA VAL A 100 7.46 -8.36 -4.58
C VAL A 100 8.86 -8.90 -4.30
N PRO A 101 9.82 -8.72 -5.24
CA PRO A 101 11.18 -9.21 -5.02
C PRO A 101 11.84 -8.45 -3.87
N ALA A 102 12.38 -9.19 -2.90
CA ALA A 102 13.13 -8.61 -1.81
C ALA A 102 14.54 -8.18 -2.27
N GLY A 103 15.05 -7.11 -1.67
CA GLY A 103 16.40 -6.61 -1.97
C GLY A 103 16.54 -5.92 -3.31
N VAL A 104 15.45 -5.57 -3.96
CA VAL A 104 15.42 -4.93 -5.29
C VAL A 104 14.71 -3.58 -5.19
N PRO A 105 15.37 -2.46 -5.56
CA PRO A 105 14.71 -1.17 -5.61
C PRO A 105 13.58 -1.15 -6.64
N TYR A 106 12.47 -0.53 -6.31
CA TYR A 106 11.37 -0.34 -7.25
C TYR A 106 10.63 0.96 -6.96
N ALA A 107 9.80 1.35 -7.90
CA ALA A 107 8.83 2.43 -7.75
C ALA A 107 7.42 1.88 -7.94
N LEU A 108 6.43 2.58 -7.43
CA LEU A 108 5.05 2.18 -7.49
C LEU A 108 4.21 3.30 -8.09
N ARG A 109 3.34 2.95 -9.04
CA ARG A 109 2.26 3.80 -9.50
C ARG A 109 0.94 3.20 -9.05
N VAL A 110 0.15 4.01 -8.37
CA VAL A 110 -1.16 3.64 -7.83
C VAL A 110 -2.21 4.41 -8.59
N GLU A 111 -3.16 3.72 -9.20
CA GLU A 111 -4.27 4.33 -9.92
C GLU A 111 -5.59 3.84 -9.37
N SER A 112 -6.51 4.76 -9.09
CA SER A 112 -7.84 4.46 -8.56
C SER A 112 -8.92 5.05 -9.45
N ASP A 113 -10.03 4.36 -9.57
CA ASP A 113 -11.21 4.85 -10.30
C ASP A 113 -11.95 5.98 -9.58
N VAL A 114 -11.73 6.13 -8.27
CA VAL A 114 -12.21 7.26 -7.46
C VAL A 114 -11.03 7.89 -6.72
N PRO A 115 -11.10 9.18 -6.33
CA PRO A 115 -10.06 9.80 -5.53
C PRO A 115 -9.82 9.04 -4.22
N VAL A 116 -8.56 8.87 -3.87
CA VAL A 116 -8.10 8.25 -2.62
C VAL A 116 -6.87 9.00 -2.10
N VAL A 117 -6.45 8.74 -0.87
CA VAL A 117 -5.17 9.18 -0.35
C VAL A 117 -4.28 7.97 -0.10
N VAL A 118 -3.01 8.06 -0.52
CA VAL A 118 -2.07 6.95 -0.51
C VAL A 118 -0.82 7.31 0.29
N GLN A 119 -0.43 6.39 1.17
CA GLN A 119 0.76 6.49 2.00
C GLN A 119 1.56 5.19 1.89
N HIS A 120 2.89 5.31 1.91
CA HIS A 120 3.80 4.17 1.89
C HIS A 120 4.59 4.11 3.19
N SER A 121 4.73 2.91 3.75
CA SER A 121 5.47 2.66 4.98
C SER A 121 6.43 1.48 4.81
N ARG A 122 7.58 1.57 5.46
CA ARG A 122 8.59 0.50 5.51
C ARG A 122 9.09 0.31 6.93
N LEU A 123 9.11 -0.93 7.37
CA LEU A 123 9.85 -1.35 8.55
C LEU A 123 11.06 -2.17 8.11
N ASP A 124 12.24 -1.77 8.55
CA ASP A 124 13.49 -2.47 8.32
C ASP A 124 14.04 -2.98 9.65
N THR A 125 14.08 -4.29 9.82
CA THR A 125 14.55 -4.97 11.01
C THR A 125 15.91 -5.64 10.78
N THR A 126 16.61 -5.31 9.68
CA THR A 126 17.94 -5.86 9.38
C THR A 126 19.02 -5.36 10.34
N GLN A 127 18.71 -4.35 11.13
CA GLN A 127 19.56 -3.81 12.19
C GLN A 127 18.83 -3.83 13.54
N PRO A 128 19.56 -3.91 14.67
CA PRO A 128 18.94 -4.02 16.00
C PRO A 128 18.00 -2.87 16.37
N ASN A 129 18.24 -1.68 15.85
CA ASN A 129 17.44 -0.48 16.18
C ASN A 129 16.17 -0.31 15.32
N CYS A 130 15.84 -1.24 14.45
CA CYS A 130 14.64 -1.25 13.62
C CYS A 130 14.28 0.14 13.05
N ALA A 131 14.50 0.36 11.77
CA ALA A 131 14.16 1.62 11.13
C ALA A 131 12.72 1.59 10.59
N PHE A 132 11.94 2.64 10.88
CA PHE A 132 10.60 2.82 10.35
C PHE A 132 10.52 4.11 9.52
N LEU A 133 9.96 4.01 8.34
CA LEU A 133 9.70 5.12 7.43
C LEU A 133 8.21 5.12 7.03
N SER A 134 7.61 6.31 7.03
CA SER A 134 6.27 6.48 6.49
C SER A 134 6.18 7.83 5.77
N VAL A 135 5.71 7.81 4.53
CA VAL A 135 5.58 9.00 3.69
C VAL A 135 4.27 8.99 2.92
N VAL A 136 3.68 10.17 2.74
CA VAL A 136 2.58 10.33 1.79
C VAL A 136 3.14 10.20 0.38
N ALA A 137 2.48 9.43 -0.48
CA ALA A 137 2.88 9.31 -1.88
C ALA A 137 2.75 10.66 -2.61
N HIS A 138 3.41 10.79 -3.75
CA HIS A 138 3.31 11.97 -4.59
C HIS A 138 1.99 11.95 -5.37
N PRO A 139 1.10 12.95 -5.22
CA PRO A 139 -0.14 13.03 -6.00
C PRO A 139 0.17 13.46 -7.43
N ALA A 140 -0.26 12.67 -8.42
CA ALA A 140 0.01 12.93 -9.83
C ALA A 140 -1.23 13.43 -10.60
N LYS A 141 -2.39 12.87 -10.35
CA LYS A 141 -3.67 13.26 -10.98
C LYS A 141 -4.88 13.04 -10.09
#